data_ae6ddea7c50e89736c73379ad396eaa7
#
_entry.id   ae6ddea7c50e89736c73379ad396eaa7
#
_cell.length_a   1.000
_cell.length_b   1.000
_cell.length_c   1.000
_cell.angle_alpha   90.00
_cell.angle_beta   90.00
_cell.angle_gamma   90.00
#
_symmetry.space_group_name_H-M   'P 1'
#
loop_
_entity.id
_entity.type
_entity.pdbx_description
1 polymer ?
#
loop_
_entity_poly.entity_id
_entity_poly.type
_entity_poly.pdbx_seq_one_letter_code
_entity_poly.pdbx_strand_id
1 'polypeptide(L)'
;AMVDHGVSSTAGTTKGVGNSTRYSPLVVAGGGGGGSVYSGFTYGQNATPWNAESEVHASTTESATAHNDSYATAYAFTPGTAGSGGGINTSAGDYVAGAGGGFLTNGATTDTTHVDASEGDGGDSFLNGGEGGNSSSGTSNYGNYYGGFGGGAGANLAGAGGGGGYSGGGGGSGLWSSVSKNGGGGGSIINSDYGGSSITATGGATDKQTSPGSEHGYVTLIATTEQDMTLISNATTAEAVPTKGDIVFTYTNGAGTTTLGTDLTAEFSADGGSTWTSMTLGSEGTTGGHNIATAHDVSLTSTSGTSMAYRIKTLNQSASKTTRIQAVSLGWS
;
A
#
# COMPACT_ATOMS: atom_id res chain seq x y z
N ALA A 1 0.07 2.09 -2.40
CA ALA A 1 -0.76 1.46 -3.44
C ALA A 1 -1.79 0.52 -2.81
N MET A 2 -2.95 0.38 -3.43
CA MET A 2 -4.06 -0.42 -2.92
C MET A 2 -4.74 -1.20 -4.03
N VAL A 3 -5.40 -2.30 -3.64
CA VAL A 3 -6.34 -3.04 -4.48
C VAL A 3 -7.76 -2.63 -4.09
N ASP A 4 -8.55 -2.20 -5.07
CA ASP A 4 -9.99 -1.94 -4.91
C ASP A 4 -10.77 -3.21 -5.29
N HIS A 5 -11.45 -3.81 -4.34
CA HIS A 5 -12.27 -5.01 -4.54
C HIS A 5 -13.71 -4.68 -5.01
N GLY A 6 -14.00 -3.42 -5.29
CA GLY A 6 -15.36 -2.98 -5.62
C GLY A 6 -16.32 -3.11 -4.43
N VAL A 7 -17.61 -3.17 -4.73
CA VAL A 7 -18.67 -3.26 -3.71
C VAL A 7 -18.98 -4.69 -3.24
N SER A 8 -18.04 -5.61 -3.35
CA SER A 8 -18.25 -7.00 -2.89
C SER A 8 -18.36 -7.05 -1.36
N SER A 9 -19.40 -7.68 -0.89
CA SER A 9 -19.75 -7.80 0.54
C SER A 9 -18.96 -8.87 1.29
N THR A 10 -18.01 -9.52 0.68
CA THR A 10 -17.26 -10.59 1.33
C THR A 10 -16.01 -10.02 1.95
N ALA A 11 -15.94 -10.02 3.27
CA ALA A 11 -14.75 -9.67 4.00
C ALA A 11 -13.61 -10.62 3.59
N GLY A 12 -12.68 -10.11 2.81
CA GLY A 12 -11.46 -10.84 2.50
C GLY A 12 -10.64 -10.99 3.79
N THR A 13 -9.99 -12.11 3.94
CA THR A 13 -9.03 -12.39 5.02
C THR A 13 -7.69 -11.67 4.82
N THR A 14 -7.69 -10.55 4.11
CA THR A 14 -6.50 -9.77 3.81
C THR A 14 -5.98 -9.06 5.05
N LYS A 15 -4.69 -9.16 5.29
CA LYS A 15 -4.01 -8.52 6.41
C LYS A 15 -4.39 -7.04 6.50
N GLY A 16 -4.85 -6.63 7.66
CA GLY A 16 -5.09 -5.24 7.99
C GLY A 16 -6.37 -4.62 7.42
N VAL A 17 -7.25 -5.39 6.80
CA VAL A 17 -8.56 -4.90 6.42
C VAL A 17 -9.54 -5.24 7.54
N GLY A 18 -9.55 -4.44 8.60
CA GLY A 18 -10.68 -4.40 9.52
C GLY A 18 -11.97 -4.26 8.70
N ASN A 19 -13.09 -4.01 9.19
CA ASN A 19 -14.38 -3.94 8.50
C ASN A 19 -14.47 -3.19 7.15
N SER A 20 -13.36 -2.71 6.57
CA SER A 20 -13.34 -2.13 5.24
C SER A 20 -13.15 -3.24 4.20
N THR A 21 -14.23 -3.69 3.64
CA THR A 21 -14.30 -4.74 2.64
C THR A 21 -13.84 -4.31 1.25
N ARG A 22 -13.58 -3.03 1.03
CA ARG A 22 -13.35 -2.47 -0.30
C ARG A 22 -11.88 -2.37 -0.68
N TYR A 23 -11.01 -1.98 0.23
CA TYR A 23 -9.62 -1.69 -0.09
C TYR A 23 -8.65 -2.56 0.71
N SER A 24 -7.70 -3.16 0.02
CA SER A 24 -6.56 -3.85 0.64
C SER A 24 -5.27 -3.11 0.32
N PRO A 25 -4.40 -2.88 1.29
CA PRO A 25 -3.09 -2.30 1.00
C PRO A 25 -2.27 -3.28 0.16
N LEU A 26 -1.73 -2.83 -0.96
CA LEU A 26 -0.75 -3.56 -1.76
C LEU A 26 0.65 -3.31 -1.21
N VAL A 27 0.97 -2.06 -1.04
CA VAL A 27 2.21 -1.61 -0.42
C VAL A 27 1.97 -0.27 0.29
N VAL A 28 2.48 -0.15 1.49
CA VAL A 28 2.53 1.11 2.24
C VAL A 28 3.95 1.29 2.75
N ALA A 29 4.56 2.43 2.48
CA ALA A 29 5.82 2.83 3.10
C ALA A 29 5.51 3.69 4.33
N GLY A 30 6.12 3.36 5.44
CA GLY A 30 6.05 4.17 6.64
C GLY A 30 6.82 5.48 6.47
N GLY A 31 6.33 6.54 7.09
CA GLY A 31 7.02 7.81 7.23
C GLY A 31 7.91 7.82 8.48
N GLY A 32 9.00 8.58 8.44
CA GLY A 32 9.82 8.82 9.63
C GLY A 32 9.05 9.62 10.69
N GLY A 33 9.34 9.41 11.94
CA GLY A 33 8.89 10.25 13.03
C GLY A 33 9.64 11.59 13.05
N GLY A 34 9.04 12.59 13.68
CA GLY A 34 9.68 13.88 13.88
C GLY A 34 10.86 13.79 14.86
N GLY A 35 11.89 14.55 14.58
CA GLY A 35 12.99 14.78 15.52
C GLY A 35 12.67 15.97 16.43
N SER A 36 12.91 15.84 17.72
CA SER A 36 12.77 16.95 18.66
C SER A 36 14.13 17.55 18.97
N VAL A 37 14.22 18.88 18.89
CA VAL A 37 15.42 19.64 19.22
C VAL A 37 15.09 20.61 20.34
N TYR A 38 15.38 20.23 21.56
CA TYR A 38 15.36 21.18 22.67
C TYR A 38 16.78 21.47 23.12
N SER A 39 17.26 22.65 22.87
CA SER A 39 18.44 23.22 23.53
C SER A 39 17.97 24.28 24.50
N GLY A 40 18.17 24.06 25.80
CA GLY A 40 17.90 25.07 26.81
C GLY A 40 18.59 26.38 26.42
N PHE A 41 17.80 27.39 26.06
CA PHE A 41 18.12 28.80 25.85
C PHE A 41 19.37 29.21 25.06
N THR A 42 20.14 28.32 24.51
CA THR A 42 21.25 28.66 23.60
C THR A 42 21.04 27.98 22.26
N TYR A 43 20.58 28.74 21.29
CA TYR A 43 20.60 28.33 19.90
C TYR A 43 22.02 27.89 19.55
N GLY A 44 22.24 26.58 19.37
CA GLY A 44 23.42 26.09 18.71
C GLY A 44 24.38 25.15 19.48
N GLN A 45 24.05 24.64 20.65
CA GLN A 45 24.95 23.70 21.32
C GLN A 45 24.24 22.40 21.74
N ASN A 46 24.66 21.30 21.09
CA ASN A 46 24.39 19.91 21.50
C ASN A 46 22.92 19.42 21.46
N ALA A 47 22.21 19.69 20.38
CA ALA A 47 21.25 18.68 19.96
C ALA A 47 22.04 17.40 19.68
N THR A 48 21.88 16.38 20.48
CA THR A 48 22.27 15.03 20.07
C THR A 48 21.61 14.83 18.70
N PRO A 49 22.35 14.51 17.64
CA PRO A 49 21.74 14.44 16.34
C PRO A 49 20.59 13.46 16.42
N TRP A 50 19.37 13.95 16.18
CA TRP A 50 18.13 13.18 16.14
C TRP A 50 18.20 11.95 15.22
N ASN A 51 19.20 11.87 14.37
CA ASN A 51 19.50 10.78 13.46
C ASN A 51 20.30 9.62 14.07
N ALA A 52 20.62 9.66 15.35
CA ALA A 52 21.32 8.55 16.02
C ALA A 52 20.35 7.51 16.61
N GLU A 53 19.06 7.83 16.64
CA GLU A 53 18.06 6.97 17.27
C GLU A 53 17.22 6.25 16.21
N SER A 54 17.31 4.92 16.21
CA SER A 54 16.62 4.06 15.24
C SER A 54 15.10 4.16 15.31
N GLU A 55 14.57 4.66 16.41
CA GLU A 55 13.13 4.79 16.65
C GLU A 55 12.44 5.83 15.77
N VAL A 56 13.17 6.84 15.30
CA VAL A 56 12.60 7.87 14.38
C VAL A 56 12.51 7.39 12.94
N HIS A 57 13.22 6.32 12.59
CA HIS A 57 13.19 5.78 11.24
C HIS A 57 11.88 5.02 10.99
N ALA A 58 11.40 5.11 9.76
CA ALA A 58 10.30 4.26 9.32
C ALA A 58 10.69 2.79 9.44
N SER A 59 9.78 1.98 9.99
CA SER A 59 9.98 0.54 10.12
C SER A 59 9.79 -0.16 8.77
N THR A 60 10.63 -1.13 8.48
CA THR A 60 10.45 -2.05 7.34
C THR A 60 9.48 -3.20 7.64
N THR A 61 8.93 -3.24 8.84
CA THR A 61 7.94 -4.21 9.28
C THR A 61 6.56 -3.57 9.41
N GLU A 62 5.52 -4.41 9.54
CA GLU A 62 4.14 -3.96 9.76
C GLU A 62 3.97 -3.14 11.04
N SER A 63 4.81 -3.38 12.05
CA SER A 63 4.79 -2.62 13.30
C SER A 63 5.58 -1.33 13.17
N ALA A 64 5.02 -0.27 13.68
CA ALA A 64 5.68 1.02 13.83
C ALA A 64 6.70 1.00 14.96
N THR A 65 7.39 2.12 15.17
CA THR A 65 8.31 2.33 16.28
C THR A 65 7.77 3.39 17.25
N ALA A 66 8.31 3.40 18.46
CA ALA A 66 8.07 4.43 19.45
C ALA A 66 9.36 4.65 20.23
N HIS A 67 9.57 5.86 20.68
CA HIS A 67 10.74 6.17 21.50
C HIS A 67 10.66 5.45 22.86
N ASN A 68 11.65 4.64 23.17
CA ASN A 68 11.81 3.93 24.44
C ASN A 68 13.17 4.28 25.03
N ASP A 69 13.17 5.23 25.94
CA ASP A 69 14.36 5.62 26.68
C ASP A 69 14.40 4.92 28.04
N SER A 70 15.57 4.47 28.45
CA SER A 70 15.81 3.84 29.74
C SER A 70 15.52 4.76 30.94
N TYR A 71 15.45 6.07 30.72
CA TYR A 71 15.04 7.04 31.74
C TYR A 71 13.53 7.12 31.96
N ALA A 72 12.75 6.54 31.08
CA ALA A 72 11.31 6.72 31.02
C ALA A 72 10.51 5.41 30.95
N THR A 73 10.84 4.43 31.77
CA THR A 73 9.94 3.27 31.97
C THR A 73 8.55 3.68 32.46
N ALA A 74 8.39 4.91 32.95
CA ALA A 74 7.10 5.50 33.33
C ALA A 74 6.32 6.11 32.12
N TYR A 75 6.96 6.32 30.94
CA TYR A 75 6.40 7.06 29.83
C TYR A 75 6.54 6.31 28.49
N ALA A 76 6.13 5.06 28.50
CA ALA A 76 6.14 4.25 27.27
C ALA A 76 5.12 4.79 26.25
N PHE A 77 5.61 5.18 25.09
CA PHE A 77 4.77 5.50 23.93
C PHE A 77 4.50 4.22 23.17
N THR A 78 3.27 4.03 22.72
CA THR A 78 2.86 2.77 22.10
C THR A 78 2.94 2.90 20.58
N PRO A 79 3.80 2.10 19.90
CA PRO A 79 3.76 2.04 18.46
C PRO A 79 2.49 1.32 17.98
N GLY A 80 1.96 1.73 16.84
CA GLY A 80 0.88 1.02 16.17
C GLY A 80 1.35 -0.34 15.65
N THR A 81 0.43 -1.29 15.56
CA THR A 81 0.64 -2.63 14.99
C THR A 81 -0.54 -3.02 14.13
N ALA A 82 -0.33 -3.88 13.15
CA ALA A 82 -1.40 -4.46 12.31
C ALA A 82 -2.36 -3.42 11.71
N GLY A 83 -1.84 -2.29 11.27
CA GLY A 83 -2.61 -1.23 10.64
C GLY A 83 -3.21 -0.20 11.59
N SER A 84 -3.00 -0.31 12.89
CA SER A 84 -3.47 0.68 13.87
C SER A 84 -2.61 1.93 13.91
N GLY A 85 -3.20 3.06 14.32
CA GLY A 85 -2.46 4.27 14.66
C GLY A 85 -1.59 4.09 15.90
N GLY A 86 -0.61 4.96 16.07
CA GLY A 86 0.24 5.00 17.24
C GLY A 86 -0.49 5.57 18.45
N GLY A 87 0.07 5.33 19.64
CA GLY A 87 -0.43 5.85 20.90
C GLY A 87 0.46 6.95 21.47
N ILE A 88 -0.07 7.65 22.45
CA ILE A 88 0.62 8.65 23.27
C ILE A 88 0.59 8.20 24.72
N ASN A 89 1.45 8.79 25.53
CA ASN A 89 1.38 8.61 26.98
C ASN A 89 0.90 9.89 27.66
N THR A 90 -0.33 9.87 28.13
CA THR A 90 -0.96 11.02 28.79
C THR A 90 -0.37 11.35 30.16
N SER A 91 0.43 10.46 30.74
CA SER A 91 1.12 10.69 32.02
C SER A 91 2.48 11.36 31.86
N ALA A 92 2.91 11.62 30.61
CA ALA A 92 4.26 12.08 30.30
C ALA A 92 4.52 13.59 30.51
N GLY A 93 3.62 14.31 31.15
CA GLY A 93 3.78 15.74 31.43
C GLY A 93 3.12 16.64 30.39
N ASP A 94 3.38 17.93 30.44
CA ASP A 94 2.60 18.98 29.77
C ASP A 94 2.80 19.12 28.25
N TYR A 95 3.75 18.37 27.65
CA TYR A 95 4.13 18.57 26.25
C TYR A 95 4.19 17.25 25.48
N VAL A 96 3.04 16.71 25.13
CA VAL A 96 2.91 15.49 24.34
C VAL A 96 2.53 15.81 22.91
N ALA A 97 3.26 15.28 21.96
CA ALA A 97 2.92 15.35 20.54
C ALA A 97 1.95 14.25 20.13
N GLY A 98 1.21 14.45 19.05
CA GLY A 98 0.31 13.46 18.50
C GLY A 98 1.04 12.20 17.99
N ALA A 99 0.33 11.11 17.89
CA ALA A 99 0.82 9.86 17.30
C ALA A 99 0.42 9.74 15.83
N GLY A 100 1.20 9.02 15.04
CA GLY A 100 0.95 8.83 13.62
C GLY A 100 -0.29 7.97 13.35
N GLY A 101 -1.01 8.28 12.27
CA GLY A 101 -2.12 7.47 11.77
C GLY A 101 -1.63 6.17 11.15
N GLY A 102 -2.42 5.11 11.30
CA GLY A 102 -2.23 3.84 10.62
C GLY A 102 -3.10 3.70 9.37
N PHE A 103 -3.12 2.53 8.79
CA PHE A 103 -4.02 2.26 7.68
C PHE A 103 -5.50 2.26 8.13
N LEU A 104 -5.79 1.67 9.29
CA LEU A 104 -7.15 1.43 9.79
C LEU A 104 -7.65 2.48 10.76
N THR A 105 -6.81 2.94 11.70
CA THR A 105 -7.23 3.86 12.76
C THR A 105 -6.30 5.07 12.86
N ASN A 106 -6.87 6.18 13.29
CA ASN A 106 -6.13 7.42 13.55
C ASN A 106 -5.09 7.20 14.66
N GLY A 107 -4.05 8.01 14.62
CA GLY A 107 -3.13 8.16 15.73
C GLY A 107 -3.80 8.85 16.92
N ALA A 108 -3.30 8.58 18.10
CA ALA A 108 -3.83 9.22 19.30
C ALA A 108 -3.52 10.74 19.32
N THR A 109 -4.53 11.50 19.66
CA THR A 109 -4.46 12.95 19.90
C THR A 109 -4.29 13.19 21.39
N THR A 110 -3.56 14.22 21.78
CA THR A 110 -3.46 14.64 23.17
C THR A 110 -4.81 15.17 23.66
N ASP A 111 -5.18 14.81 24.87
CA ASP A 111 -6.45 15.26 25.46
C ASP A 111 -6.40 16.76 25.79
N THR A 112 -7.46 17.46 25.42
CA THR A 112 -7.63 18.92 25.60
C THR A 112 -7.74 19.41 27.06
N THR A 113 -7.52 18.52 28.03
CA THR A 113 -7.62 18.83 29.46
C THR A 113 -6.37 19.47 30.05
N HIS A 114 -5.25 19.52 29.31
CA HIS A 114 -4.03 20.18 29.73
C HIS A 114 -4.07 21.67 29.34
N VAL A 115 -3.92 22.52 30.32
CA VAL A 115 -4.19 24.00 30.25
C VAL A 115 -3.19 24.82 29.44
N ASP A 116 -2.16 24.25 28.88
CA ASP A 116 -1.19 24.97 28.06
C ASP A 116 -1.32 24.54 26.59
N ALA A 117 -1.91 25.40 25.81
CA ALA A 117 -2.37 25.34 24.42
C ALA A 117 -1.29 24.95 23.37
N SER A 118 -0.56 23.87 23.54
CA SER A 118 0.47 23.43 22.60
C SER A 118 0.38 21.93 22.32
N GLU A 119 -0.82 21.43 22.10
CA GLU A 119 -1.07 20.01 21.88
C GLU A 119 -0.92 19.65 20.41
N GLY A 120 -0.34 18.49 20.13
CA GLY A 120 -0.26 17.95 18.80
C GLY A 120 -1.40 16.96 18.53
N ASP A 121 -2.12 17.16 17.44
CA ASP A 121 -3.13 16.20 16.99
C ASP A 121 -2.48 14.96 16.40
N GLY A 122 -3.12 13.82 16.61
CA GLY A 122 -2.79 12.58 15.89
C GLY A 122 -3.06 12.71 14.40
N GLY A 123 -2.30 11.98 13.60
CA GLY A 123 -2.57 11.89 12.17
C GLY A 123 -3.78 11.02 11.88
N ASP A 124 -4.54 11.36 10.84
CA ASP A 124 -5.66 10.56 10.38
C ASP A 124 -5.20 9.26 9.73
N SER A 125 -5.99 8.21 9.92
CA SER A 125 -5.76 6.96 9.22
C SER A 125 -5.97 7.12 7.71
N PHE A 126 -5.36 6.21 6.94
CA PHE A 126 -5.56 6.20 5.50
C PHE A 126 -7.05 6.09 5.13
N LEU A 127 -7.82 5.27 5.84
CA LEU A 127 -9.27 5.13 5.60
C LEU A 127 -10.08 6.38 5.94
N ASN A 128 -9.55 7.26 6.79
CA ASN A 128 -10.18 8.54 7.15
C ASN A 128 -9.62 9.74 6.36
N GLY A 129 -8.83 9.47 5.30
CA GLY A 129 -8.32 10.52 4.42
C GLY A 129 -6.81 10.74 4.50
N GLY A 130 -6.13 10.21 5.52
CA GLY A 130 -4.67 10.29 5.66
C GLY A 130 -4.16 11.72 5.88
N GLU A 131 -4.96 12.60 6.45
CA GLU A 131 -4.55 13.98 6.74
C GLU A 131 -3.52 13.99 7.88
N GLY A 132 -2.58 14.92 7.80
CA GLY A 132 -1.62 15.14 8.88
C GLY A 132 -2.27 15.81 10.08
N GLY A 133 -1.86 15.41 11.28
CA GLY A 133 -2.32 16.07 12.50
C GLY A 133 -1.87 17.53 12.59
N ASN A 134 -2.68 18.36 13.20
CA ASN A 134 -2.39 19.75 13.42
C ASN A 134 -1.64 19.95 14.74
N SER A 135 -0.87 21.02 14.86
CA SER A 135 -0.45 21.52 16.15
C SER A 135 -1.35 22.69 16.55
N SER A 136 -1.98 22.63 17.69
CA SER A 136 -2.70 23.77 18.24
C SER A 136 -1.69 24.77 18.83
N SER A 137 -1.24 25.73 18.06
CA SER A 137 -0.40 26.81 18.60
C SER A 137 -1.26 27.92 19.14
N GLY A 138 -1.49 27.92 20.43
CA GLY A 138 -2.12 29.09 21.14
C GLY A 138 -1.18 30.27 21.32
N THR A 139 0.10 30.18 20.98
CA THR A 139 1.05 31.27 21.16
C THR A 139 1.91 31.51 19.93
N SER A 140 1.85 32.69 19.42
CA SER A 140 2.32 33.23 18.15
C SER A 140 3.82 33.17 17.84
N ASN A 141 4.64 32.48 18.62
CA ASN A 141 6.10 32.59 18.50
C ASN A 141 6.82 31.32 17.98
N TYR A 142 6.13 30.19 17.79
CA TYR A 142 6.82 28.93 17.52
C TYR A 142 6.37 28.19 16.27
N GLY A 143 5.58 28.77 15.41
CA GLY A 143 5.16 28.19 14.14
C GLY A 143 4.16 27.01 14.28
N ASN A 144 3.40 26.78 13.24
CA ASN A 144 2.49 25.64 13.16
C ASN A 144 3.28 24.43 12.64
N TYR A 145 3.39 23.38 13.43
CA TYR A 145 4.06 22.15 13.05
C TYR A 145 3.00 21.11 12.66
N TYR A 146 2.63 21.09 11.39
CA TYR A 146 1.67 20.13 10.84
C TYR A 146 2.35 18.81 10.53
N GLY A 147 1.64 17.72 10.76
CA GLY A 147 2.02 16.40 10.25
C GLY A 147 1.91 16.34 8.73
N GLY A 148 2.70 15.48 8.11
CA GLY A 148 2.67 15.25 6.68
C GLY A 148 1.46 14.42 6.22
N PHE A 149 1.10 14.54 4.93
CA PHE A 149 0.14 13.66 4.28
C PHE A 149 0.55 12.19 4.46
N GLY A 150 -0.41 11.31 4.68
CA GLY A 150 -0.19 9.91 5.01
C GLY A 150 -0.25 9.63 6.50
N GLY A 151 -0.85 10.56 7.27
CA GLY A 151 -1.17 10.37 8.67
C GLY A 151 -0.04 10.71 9.65
N GLY A 152 0.92 11.56 9.25
CA GLY A 152 1.92 12.08 10.19
C GLY A 152 1.24 12.92 11.27
N ALA A 153 1.76 12.89 12.50
CA ALA A 153 1.18 13.62 13.62
C ALA A 153 1.74 15.04 13.74
N GLY A 154 0.97 15.90 14.35
CA GLY A 154 1.38 17.24 14.73
C GLY A 154 2.42 17.21 15.86
N ALA A 155 3.43 18.07 15.77
CA ALA A 155 4.42 18.23 16.82
C ALA A 155 3.95 19.26 17.86
N ASN A 156 4.61 19.24 19.00
CA ASN A 156 4.44 20.18 20.10
C ASN A 156 5.79 20.87 20.40
N LEU A 157 5.81 21.87 21.26
CA LEU A 157 7.02 22.63 21.63
C LEU A 157 8.23 21.78 22.01
N ALA A 158 8.01 20.64 22.67
CA ALA A 158 9.09 19.78 23.17
C ALA A 158 8.93 18.33 22.75
N GLY A 159 7.81 17.93 22.16
CA GLY A 159 7.57 16.58 21.64
C GLY A 159 7.50 16.59 20.12
N ALA A 160 8.01 15.58 19.48
CA ALA A 160 7.91 15.43 18.05
C ALA A 160 6.81 14.43 17.66
N GLY A 161 6.08 14.72 16.60
CA GLY A 161 4.97 13.90 16.13
C GLY A 161 5.41 12.54 15.59
N GLY A 162 4.59 11.54 15.74
CA GLY A 162 4.78 10.21 15.16
C GLY A 162 4.58 10.18 13.65
N GLY A 163 5.32 9.37 12.95
CA GLY A 163 5.19 9.14 11.50
C GLY A 163 3.98 8.27 11.16
N GLY A 164 3.27 8.63 10.08
CA GLY A 164 2.20 7.80 9.53
C GLY A 164 2.74 6.61 8.74
N GLY A 165 1.89 5.62 8.45
CA GLY A 165 2.26 4.45 7.68
C GLY A 165 1.19 3.38 7.63
N TYR A 166 1.58 2.13 7.38
CA TYR A 166 0.67 1.01 7.59
C TYR A 166 0.23 0.94 9.05
N SER A 167 1.20 1.03 9.96
CA SER A 167 0.92 1.28 11.38
C SER A 167 1.55 2.61 11.79
N GLY A 168 0.89 3.38 12.64
CA GLY A 168 1.35 4.71 13.04
C GLY A 168 2.40 4.68 14.12
N GLY A 169 3.41 5.54 14.01
CA GLY A 169 4.44 5.73 15.04
C GLY A 169 3.89 6.38 16.30
N GLY A 170 4.48 6.07 17.45
CA GLY A 170 4.13 6.71 18.71
C GLY A 170 4.50 8.21 18.74
N GLY A 171 3.71 9.01 19.43
CA GLY A 171 4.01 10.43 19.65
C GLY A 171 5.17 10.59 20.64
N GLY A 172 5.94 11.66 20.50
CA GLY A 172 6.98 12.03 21.43
C GLY A 172 6.47 12.97 22.54
N SER A 173 7.26 13.18 23.57
CA SER A 173 6.96 14.16 24.62
C SER A 173 8.18 14.93 25.04
N GLY A 174 8.00 16.01 25.76
CA GLY A 174 9.09 16.76 26.36
C GLY A 174 8.73 17.32 27.72
N LEU A 175 9.74 17.52 28.55
CA LEU A 175 9.62 18.33 29.74
C LEU A 175 10.31 19.67 29.47
N TRP A 176 9.65 20.76 29.87
CA TRP A 176 10.11 22.14 29.65
C TRP A 176 11.57 22.40 30.03
N SER A 177 12.15 21.60 30.87
CA SER A 177 13.46 21.88 31.46
C SER A 177 14.60 20.95 31.10
N SER A 178 14.39 19.82 30.44
CA SER A 178 15.52 18.88 30.33
C SER A 178 15.52 17.80 29.25
N VAL A 179 14.38 17.34 28.73
CA VAL A 179 14.40 16.18 27.81
C VAL A 179 13.31 16.31 26.75
N SER A 180 13.71 16.37 25.48
CA SER A 180 12.81 16.23 24.33
C SER A 180 12.81 14.79 23.84
N LYS A 181 11.66 14.28 23.47
CA LYS A 181 11.50 12.92 22.94
C LYS A 181 11.07 12.97 21.47
N ASN A 182 11.70 12.13 20.68
CA ASN A 182 11.39 11.99 19.28
C ASN A 182 10.06 11.24 19.09
N GLY A 183 9.41 11.50 17.97
CA GLY A 183 8.30 10.69 17.51
C GLY A 183 8.79 9.40 16.87
N GLY A 184 8.06 8.31 17.02
CA GLY A 184 8.36 7.03 16.38
C GLY A 184 8.06 7.05 14.89
N GLY A 185 8.78 6.26 14.11
CA GLY A 185 8.52 6.06 12.68
C GLY A 185 7.34 5.12 12.43
N GLY A 186 6.64 5.33 11.33
CA GLY A 186 5.53 4.49 10.89
C GLY A 186 5.99 3.12 10.37
N GLY A 187 5.09 2.14 10.43
CA GLY A 187 5.31 0.79 9.91
C GLY A 187 5.05 0.70 8.40
N SER A 188 5.70 -0.23 7.75
CA SER A 188 5.54 -0.50 6.32
C SER A 188 4.95 -1.88 6.09
N ILE A 189 4.25 -2.08 4.98
CA ILE A 189 3.76 -3.39 4.55
C ILE A 189 3.98 -3.60 3.06
N ILE A 190 4.33 -4.82 2.70
CA ILE A 190 4.10 -5.41 1.38
C ILE A 190 3.13 -6.58 1.58
N ASN A 191 2.02 -6.54 0.87
CA ASN A 191 1.05 -7.62 0.95
C ASN A 191 1.48 -8.78 0.06
N SER A 192 1.89 -9.89 0.70
CA SER A 192 2.34 -11.10 0.00
C SER A 192 1.25 -11.80 -0.79
N ASP A 193 -0.03 -11.57 -0.46
CA ASP A 193 -1.17 -12.15 -1.18
C ASP A 193 -1.25 -11.64 -2.63
N TYR A 194 -0.58 -10.52 -2.92
CA TYR A 194 -0.48 -9.92 -4.26
C TYR A 194 0.93 -10.01 -4.85
N GLY A 195 1.74 -10.97 -4.37
CA GLY A 195 3.07 -11.26 -4.94
C GLY A 195 4.20 -10.35 -4.47
N GLY A 196 3.97 -9.53 -3.45
CA GLY A 196 5.03 -8.75 -2.82
C GLY A 196 6.02 -9.64 -2.07
N SER A 197 7.32 -9.40 -2.20
CA SER A 197 8.34 -10.29 -1.64
C SER A 197 9.32 -9.64 -0.66
N SER A 198 9.57 -8.34 -0.72
CA SER A 198 10.54 -7.70 0.17
C SER A 198 10.33 -6.20 0.33
N ILE A 199 10.67 -5.68 1.48
CA ILE A 199 10.81 -4.25 1.76
C ILE A 199 12.29 -3.97 2.00
N THR A 200 12.81 -2.96 1.30
CA THR A 200 14.15 -2.46 1.56
C THR A 200 14.02 -1.02 2.04
N ALA A 201 14.59 -0.73 3.20
CA ALA A 201 14.76 0.64 3.64
C ALA A 201 15.88 1.28 2.81
N THR A 202 15.56 2.34 2.09
CA THR A 202 16.55 3.24 1.49
C THR A 202 16.49 4.54 2.27
N GLY A 203 17.62 4.95 2.80
CA GLY A 203 17.69 6.08 3.73
C GLY A 203 17.93 5.54 5.14
N GLY A 204 19.14 5.42 5.50
CA GLY A 204 19.59 5.09 6.86
C GLY A 204 19.91 6.35 7.64
N ALA A 205 20.33 6.16 8.86
CA ALA A 205 20.82 7.20 9.79
C ALA A 205 21.93 8.13 9.22
N THR A 206 22.37 7.91 8.01
CA THR A 206 23.38 8.72 7.33
C THR A 206 22.81 9.82 6.43
N ASP A 207 21.55 9.72 6.02
CA ASP A 207 20.88 10.78 5.26
C ASP A 207 20.34 11.85 6.20
N LYS A 208 21.26 12.66 6.69
CA LYS A 208 20.93 13.86 7.42
C LYS A 208 20.20 14.81 6.50
N GLN A 209 18.97 15.11 6.80
CA GLN A 209 18.33 16.27 6.20
C GLN A 209 19.17 17.52 6.53
N THR A 210 20.00 17.94 5.60
CA THR A 210 20.83 19.14 5.74
C THR A 210 20.08 20.41 5.35
N SER A 211 18.83 20.25 4.85
CA SER A 211 17.97 21.37 4.47
C SER A 211 16.52 21.06 4.80
N PRO A 212 15.76 21.99 5.40
CA PRO A 212 14.35 21.81 5.65
C PRO A 212 13.59 21.64 4.33
N GLY A 213 12.85 20.55 4.17
CA GLY A 213 11.77 20.43 3.18
C GLY A 213 12.02 19.58 1.94
N SER A 214 13.08 18.76 1.85
CA SER A 214 13.37 18.04 0.60
C SER A 214 13.14 16.53 0.59
N GLU A 215 12.88 15.90 1.73
CA GLU A 215 12.79 14.44 1.82
C GLU A 215 11.33 13.98 2.00
N HIS A 216 10.66 13.72 0.89
CA HIS A 216 9.38 13.04 0.89
C HIS A 216 9.59 11.54 0.74
N GLY A 217 8.88 10.73 1.53
CA GLY A 217 8.83 9.28 1.28
C GLY A 217 8.25 9.00 -0.11
N TYR A 218 8.85 8.06 -0.83
CA TYR A 218 8.34 7.61 -2.12
C TYR A 218 8.22 6.09 -2.15
N VAL A 219 7.29 5.61 -2.95
CA VAL A 219 7.14 4.19 -3.24
C VAL A 219 7.45 3.98 -4.72
N THR A 220 8.42 3.12 -5.00
CA THR A 220 8.70 2.66 -6.36
C THR A 220 8.14 1.25 -6.52
N LEU A 221 7.20 1.08 -7.45
CA LEU A 221 6.70 -0.23 -7.86
C LEU A 221 7.49 -0.65 -9.09
N ILE A 222 8.32 -1.67 -8.94
CA ILE A 222 9.05 -2.26 -10.05
C ILE A 222 8.45 -3.64 -10.30
N ALA A 223 7.81 -3.81 -11.45
CA ALA A 223 7.50 -5.15 -11.94
C ALA A 223 8.82 -5.79 -12.38
N THR A 224 9.33 -6.73 -11.61
CA THR A 224 10.64 -7.34 -11.86
C THR A 224 10.59 -8.49 -12.86
N THR A 225 9.39 -9.03 -13.10
CA THR A 225 9.18 -10.08 -14.12
C THR A 225 7.80 -9.93 -14.73
N GLU A 226 7.75 -9.94 -16.05
CA GLU A 226 6.50 -10.19 -16.76
C GLU A 226 6.10 -11.63 -16.47
N GLN A 227 4.84 -11.83 -16.08
CA GLN A 227 4.33 -13.14 -15.74
C GLN A 227 3.36 -13.64 -16.80
N ASP A 228 3.36 -14.96 -16.98
CA ASP A 228 2.33 -15.62 -17.77
C ASP A 228 0.96 -15.36 -17.13
N MET A 229 -0.03 -15.08 -17.97
CA MET A 229 -1.41 -14.78 -17.53
C MET A 229 -2.33 -15.91 -17.97
N THR A 230 -3.30 -16.22 -17.13
CA THR A 230 -4.47 -17.03 -17.50
C THR A 230 -5.73 -16.18 -17.31
N LEU A 231 -6.39 -15.87 -18.40
CA LEU A 231 -7.68 -15.17 -18.43
C LEU A 231 -8.79 -16.18 -18.63
N ILE A 232 -9.73 -16.28 -17.69
CA ILE A 232 -10.92 -17.15 -17.77
C ILE A 232 -12.16 -16.26 -17.72
N SER A 233 -13.08 -16.47 -18.67
CA SER A 233 -14.36 -15.74 -18.67
C SER A 233 -15.30 -16.27 -17.60
N ASN A 234 -16.26 -15.42 -17.19
CA ASN A 234 -17.46 -15.95 -16.55
C ASN A 234 -18.21 -16.85 -17.55
N ALA A 235 -18.87 -17.88 -17.04
CA ALA A 235 -19.65 -18.77 -17.87
C ALA A 235 -20.96 -18.11 -18.32
N THR A 236 -21.36 -18.37 -19.59
CA THR A 236 -22.64 -17.95 -20.18
C THR A 236 -23.43 -19.19 -20.56
N THR A 237 -24.74 -19.22 -20.29
CA THR A 237 -25.57 -20.37 -20.60
C THR A 237 -25.97 -20.39 -22.06
N ALA A 238 -25.69 -21.49 -22.77
CA ALA A 238 -26.19 -21.77 -24.11
C ALA A 238 -27.61 -22.36 -24.05
N GLU A 239 -28.45 -22.09 -25.06
CA GLU A 239 -29.81 -22.61 -25.14
C GLU A 239 -29.87 -24.12 -25.38
N ALA A 240 -28.86 -24.67 -26.07
CA ALA A 240 -28.69 -26.10 -26.32
C ALA A 240 -27.22 -26.49 -26.15
N VAL A 241 -26.95 -27.78 -26.00
CA VAL A 241 -25.57 -28.29 -25.92
C VAL A 241 -24.85 -28.06 -27.24
N PRO A 242 -23.84 -27.21 -27.32
CA PRO A 242 -23.10 -26.97 -28.56
C PRO A 242 -22.15 -28.11 -28.88
N THR A 243 -21.87 -28.25 -30.18
CA THR A 243 -20.90 -29.23 -30.69
C THR A 243 -19.63 -28.58 -31.19
N LYS A 244 -19.67 -27.27 -31.43
CA LYS A 244 -18.55 -26.45 -31.92
C LYS A 244 -18.42 -25.15 -31.15
N GLY A 245 -17.20 -24.63 -31.12
CA GLY A 245 -16.87 -23.33 -30.54
C GLY A 245 -16.02 -22.50 -31.46
N ASP A 246 -16.23 -21.19 -31.41
CA ASP A 246 -15.50 -20.15 -32.13
C ASP A 246 -14.95 -19.14 -31.15
N ILE A 247 -13.74 -18.64 -31.37
CA ILE A 247 -13.20 -17.51 -30.64
C ILE A 247 -12.55 -16.52 -31.59
N VAL A 248 -12.80 -15.25 -31.32
CA VAL A 248 -12.11 -14.12 -31.98
C VAL A 248 -11.65 -13.20 -30.89
N PHE A 249 -10.39 -12.81 -30.90
CA PHE A 249 -9.91 -11.79 -29.97
C PHE A 249 -8.79 -10.95 -30.58
N THR A 250 -8.62 -9.76 -30.03
CA THR A 250 -7.55 -8.86 -30.41
C THR A 250 -6.47 -8.80 -29.38
N TYR A 251 -5.22 -8.69 -29.84
CA TYR A 251 -4.06 -8.56 -28.97
C TYR A 251 -3.02 -7.63 -29.57
N THR A 252 -2.14 -7.11 -28.71
CA THR A 252 -0.97 -6.34 -29.13
C THR A 252 0.31 -6.93 -28.52
N ASN A 253 1.41 -6.78 -29.25
CA ASN A 253 2.74 -7.00 -28.71
C ASN A 253 3.16 -5.77 -27.89
N GLY A 254 3.47 -5.93 -26.62
CA GLY A 254 4.08 -4.88 -25.82
C GLY A 254 5.59 -4.80 -26.08
N ALA A 255 6.29 -5.91 -25.89
CA ALA A 255 7.68 -6.10 -26.27
C ALA A 255 7.79 -7.38 -27.09
N GLY A 256 8.71 -7.45 -28.03
CA GLY A 256 8.93 -8.61 -28.88
C GLY A 256 7.74 -8.96 -29.79
N THR A 257 7.64 -10.23 -30.19
CA THR A 257 6.58 -10.74 -31.06
C THR A 257 5.95 -11.99 -30.45
N THR A 258 4.61 -11.99 -30.38
CA THR A 258 3.82 -13.12 -29.89
C THR A 258 3.62 -14.16 -30.99
N THR A 259 3.90 -15.42 -30.70
CA THR A 259 3.64 -16.56 -31.59
C THR A 259 2.37 -17.28 -31.13
N LEU A 260 1.35 -17.32 -32.01
CA LEU A 260 0.11 -18.06 -31.76
C LEU A 260 0.39 -19.54 -31.56
N GLY A 261 -0.28 -20.16 -30.61
CA GLY A 261 -0.09 -21.56 -30.23
C GLY A 261 1.13 -21.85 -29.33
N THR A 262 2.04 -20.89 -29.20
CA THR A 262 3.24 -21.02 -28.35
C THR A 262 3.24 -20.02 -27.20
N ASP A 263 3.10 -18.73 -27.53
CA ASP A 263 3.10 -17.66 -26.55
C ASP A 263 1.69 -17.20 -26.19
N LEU A 264 0.71 -17.56 -27.02
CA LEU A 264 -0.69 -17.19 -26.85
C LEU A 264 -1.56 -18.38 -27.26
N THR A 265 -2.33 -18.91 -26.32
CA THR A 265 -3.21 -20.07 -26.53
C THR A 265 -4.63 -19.74 -26.08
N ALA A 266 -5.62 -20.44 -26.68
CA ALA A 266 -7.01 -20.34 -26.27
C ALA A 266 -7.62 -21.74 -26.10
N GLU A 267 -8.57 -21.84 -25.21
CA GLU A 267 -9.31 -23.07 -24.88
C GLU A 267 -10.78 -22.71 -24.65
N PHE A 268 -11.65 -23.64 -24.93
CA PHE A 268 -13.09 -23.53 -24.79
C PHE A 268 -13.62 -24.56 -23.81
N SER A 269 -14.61 -24.20 -23.01
CA SER A 269 -15.31 -25.07 -22.08
C SER A 269 -16.81 -24.96 -22.28
N ALA A 270 -17.53 -26.07 -22.21
CA ALA A 270 -18.99 -26.14 -22.21
C ALA A 270 -19.56 -26.58 -20.83
N ASP A 271 -18.71 -26.82 -19.85
CA ASP A 271 -19.07 -27.29 -18.51
C ASP A 271 -18.65 -26.32 -17.38
N GLY A 272 -18.56 -25.02 -17.72
CA GLY A 272 -18.23 -23.98 -16.76
C GLY A 272 -16.75 -23.93 -16.35
N GLY A 273 -15.86 -24.49 -17.17
CA GLY A 273 -14.43 -24.45 -16.90
C GLY A 273 -13.90 -25.69 -16.19
N SER A 274 -14.70 -26.76 -16.04
CA SER A 274 -14.26 -28.02 -15.45
C SER A 274 -13.36 -28.79 -16.41
N THR A 275 -13.73 -28.84 -17.71
CA THR A 275 -12.90 -29.40 -18.79
C THR A 275 -12.74 -28.42 -19.94
N TRP A 276 -11.64 -28.58 -20.70
CA TRP A 276 -11.26 -27.62 -21.73
C TRP A 276 -10.89 -28.32 -23.03
N THR A 277 -11.37 -27.79 -24.14
CA THR A 277 -10.95 -28.15 -25.51
C THR A 277 -9.99 -27.09 -26.03
N SER A 278 -8.79 -27.47 -26.43
CA SER A 278 -7.81 -26.54 -27.03
C SER A 278 -8.25 -26.08 -28.41
N MET A 279 -8.01 -24.79 -28.68
CA MET A 279 -8.31 -24.16 -29.96
C MET A 279 -7.02 -23.81 -30.71
N THR A 280 -6.91 -24.22 -31.95
CA THR A 280 -5.78 -23.84 -32.81
C THR A 280 -6.01 -22.44 -33.35
N LEU A 281 -5.20 -21.49 -32.88
CA LEU A 281 -5.31 -20.07 -33.26
C LEU A 281 -4.68 -19.81 -34.64
N GLY A 282 -5.43 -19.09 -35.49
CA GLY A 282 -4.98 -18.49 -36.73
C GLY A 282 -4.91 -16.97 -36.63
N SER A 283 -4.14 -16.34 -37.51
CA SER A 283 -4.06 -14.87 -37.62
C SER A 283 -4.97 -14.40 -38.77
N GLU A 284 -5.86 -13.46 -38.48
CA GLU A 284 -6.74 -12.80 -39.46
C GLU A 284 -6.31 -11.34 -39.77
N GLY A 285 -5.03 -11.06 -39.59
CA GLY A 285 -4.48 -9.73 -39.86
C GLY A 285 -4.58 -8.77 -38.69
N THR A 286 -4.82 -7.49 -39.00
CA THR A 286 -4.82 -6.41 -37.99
C THR A 286 -5.99 -5.45 -38.20
N THR A 287 -6.44 -4.85 -37.09
CA THR A 287 -7.43 -3.76 -37.11
C THR A 287 -7.09 -2.73 -36.04
N GLY A 288 -7.07 -1.44 -36.39
CA GLY A 288 -6.82 -0.36 -35.44
C GLY A 288 -5.50 -0.50 -34.64
N GLY A 289 -4.48 -1.12 -35.24
CA GLY A 289 -3.20 -1.37 -34.58
C GLY A 289 -3.17 -2.63 -33.68
N HIS A 290 -4.23 -3.43 -33.68
CA HIS A 290 -4.33 -4.70 -32.94
C HIS A 290 -4.24 -5.88 -33.91
N ASN A 291 -3.54 -6.93 -33.53
CA ASN A 291 -3.58 -8.22 -34.22
C ASN A 291 -4.90 -8.93 -33.89
N ILE A 292 -5.43 -9.67 -34.86
CA ILE A 292 -6.63 -10.48 -34.72
C ILE A 292 -6.22 -11.95 -34.69
N ALA A 293 -6.60 -12.66 -33.63
CA ALA A 293 -6.47 -14.11 -33.51
C ALA A 293 -7.85 -14.76 -33.51
N THR A 294 -7.98 -15.86 -34.25
CA THR A 294 -9.26 -16.58 -34.40
C THR A 294 -9.05 -18.07 -34.29
N ALA A 295 -10.09 -18.78 -33.88
CA ALA A 295 -10.28 -20.19 -34.15
C ALA A 295 -11.76 -20.42 -34.43
N HIS A 296 -12.06 -21.10 -35.54
CA HIS A 296 -13.41 -21.33 -36.02
C HIS A 296 -13.74 -22.81 -36.10
N ASP A 297 -15.04 -23.14 -35.90
CA ASP A 297 -15.58 -24.48 -36.06
C ASP A 297 -14.86 -25.59 -35.25
N VAL A 298 -14.28 -25.22 -34.09
CA VAL A 298 -13.53 -26.15 -33.26
C VAL A 298 -14.51 -27.14 -32.60
N SER A 299 -14.35 -28.44 -32.91
CA SER A 299 -15.20 -29.47 -32.33
C SER A 299 -14.95 -29.62 -30.82
N LEU A 300 -16.01 -29.58 -30.00
CA LEU A 300 -15.95 -29.67 -28.56
C LEU A 300 -15.85 -31.15 -28.12
N THR A 301 -14.64 -31.71 -28.25
CA THR A 301 -14.40 -33.17 -28.02
C THR A 301 -14.10 -33.50 -26.54
N SER A 302 -13.63 -32.52 -25.77
CA SER A 302 -13.19 -32.71 -24.37
C SER A 302 -14.12 -32.10 -23.34
N THR A 303 -15.18 -31.42 -23.78
CA THR A 303 -16.13 -30.72 -22.90
C THR A 303 -17.54 -30.86 -23.47
N SER A 304 -18.54 -30.96 -22.61
CA SER A 304 -19.96 -31.05 -23.00
C SER A 304 -20.83 -30.43 -21.92
N GLY A 305 -21.84 -29.68 -22.31
CA GLY A 305 -22.76 -28.98 -21.44
C GLY A 305 -23.24 -27.68 -22.06
N THR A 306 -23.90 -26.87 -21.29
CA THR A 306 -24.44 -25.57 -21.73
C THR A 306 -23.80 -24.37 -21.04
N SER A 307 -22.80 -24.59 -20.18
CA SER A 307 -22.13 -23.54 -19.44
C SER A 307 -20.82 -23.13 -20.14
N MET A 308 -20.96 -22.14 -21.05
CA MET A 308 -19.91 -21.77 -22.00
C MET A 308 -18.89 -20.82 -21.40
N ALA A 309 -17.62 -21.15 -21.47
CA ALA A 309 -16.51 -20.30 -21.05
C ALA A 309 -15.29 -20.41 -21.97
N TYR A 310 -14.48 -19.38 -22.01
CA TYR A 310 -13.15 -19.43 -22.64
C TYR A 310 -12.04 -19.25 -21.63
N ARG A 311 -10.87 -19.75 -21.99
CA ARG A 311 -9.61 -19.49 -21.29
C ARG A 311 -8.54 -19.10 -22.30
N ILE A 312 -7.90 -17.94 -22.09
CA ILE A 312 -6.77 -17.47 -22.89
C ILE A 312 -5.56 -17.44 -21.98
N LYS A 313 -4.44 -17.98 -22.46
CA LYS A 313 -3.17 -17.95 -21.70
C LYS A 313 -2.12 -17.21 -22.51
N THR A 314 -1.43 -16.28 -21.87
CA THR A 314 -0.15 -15.78 -22.36
C THR A 314 0.95 -16.63 -21.71
N LEU A 315 1.93 -17.04 -22.49
CA LEU A 315 3.02 -17.93 -22.10
C LEU A 315 4.35 -17.29 -22.50
N ASN A 316 5.44 -17.69 -21.83
CA ASN A 316 6.79 -17.22 -22.11
C ASN A 316 6.93 -15.68 -21.98
N GLN A 317 6.15 -15.06 -21.11
CA GLN A 317 6.21 -13.62 -20.91
C GLN A 317 7.52 -13.23 -20.21
N SER A 318 8.11 -12.14 -20.65
CA SER A 318 9.38 -11.63 -20.12
C SER A 318 9.52 -10.14 -20.46
N ALA A 319 10.53 -9.48 -19.93
CA ALA A 319 10.80 -8.07 -20.26
C ALA A 319 11.03 -7.83 -21.77
N SER A 320 11.42 -8.87 -22.54
CA SER A 320 11.61 -8.81 -23.98
C SER A 320 10.44 -9.40 -24.80
N LYS A 321 9.43 -9.92 -24.13
CA LYS A 321 8.22 -10.51 -24.78
C LYS A 321 6.99 -10.28 -23.91
N THR A 322 6.08 -9.41 -24.33
CA THR A 322 4.82 -9.16 -23.63
C THR A 322 3.65 -9.15 -24.61
N THR A 323 2.56 -9.80 -24.19
CA THR A 323 1.31 -9.88 -24.95
C THR A 323 0.18 -9.25 -24.15
N ARG A 324 -0.61 -8.41 -24.79
CA ARG A 324 -1.78 -7.74 -24.18
C ARG A 324 -3.03 -8.12 -24.91
N ILE A 325 -4.03 -8.64 -24.20
CA ILE A 325 -5.37 -8.99 -24.72
C ILE A 325 -6.27 -7.76 -24.56
N GLN A 326 -7.04 -7.39 -25.59
CA GLN A 326 -7.96 -6.24 -25.54
C GLN A 326 -9.42 -6.65 -25.53
N ALA A 327 -9.86 -7.36 -26.55
CA ALA A 327 -11.27 -7.72 -26.69
C ALA A 327 -11.39 -9.19 -27.07
N VAL A 328 -12.41 -9.86 -26.56
CA VAL A 328 -12.69 -11.28 -26.81
C VAL A 328 -14.15 -11.45 -27.17
N SER A 329 -14.42 -12.22 -28.23
CA SER A 329 -15.75 -12.68 -28.61
C SER A 329 -15.74 -14.20 -28.64
N LEU A 330 -16.74 -14.83 -28.06
CA LEU A 330 -16.95 -16.25 -28.01
C LEU A 330 -18.24 -16.56 -28.77
N GLY A 331 -18.20 -17.56 -29.68
CA GLY A 331 -19.35 -18.09 -30.40
C GLY A 331 -19.44 -19.60 -30.22
N TRP A 332 -20.61 -20.16 -30.47
CA TRP A 332 -20.83 -21.61 -30.44
C TRP A 332 -22.04 -22.03 -31.27
N SER A 333 -22.05 -23.28 -31.74
CA SER A 333 -23.11 -23.88 -32.52
C SER A 333 -23.34 -25.35 -32.21
#